data_3973c4d1bbdc8d5101aedc9a91b3d729
#
_entry.id   3973c4d1bbdc8d5101aedc9a91b3d729
#
_cell.length_a   1.000
_cell.length_b   1.000
_cell.length_c   1.000
_cell.angle_alpha   90.00
_cell.angle_beta   90.00
_cell.angle_gamma   90.00
#
_symmetry.space_group_name_H-M   'P 1'
#
loop_
_entity.id
_entity.type
_entity.pdbx_description
1 polymer ?
#
loop_
_entity_poly.entity_id
_entity_poly.type
_entity_poly.pdbx_seq_one_letter_code
_entity_poly.pdbx_strand_id
1 'polypeptide(L)'
;MSVFSLSLAQQQSAPAPIQQVAGPFTSPATVLQDLARIDASLNATTTFQGDFTQVAPDGATSTGKVWLQRPGKVRFEYNDPNPLLMVSDGVTLVQHDRQLETFDRVPLKATPLNYFLKENVNLAEDTEVVGLQKQAGVWRVTARDGSGEQEGAITMVLDGSTLALREWIIADSFGGYTRVILSNLQYNGRIDPRLFVLREDSNRRGNRRR
;
A
#
# COMPACT_ATOMS: atom_id res chain seq x y z
N MET A 1 -7.57 5.87 58.78
CA MET A 1 -8.06 4.80 57.86
C MET A 1 -7.71 5.24 56.45
N SER A 2 -6.58 4.72 55.92
CA SER A 2 -6.08 5.06 54.58
C SER A 2 -6.56 4.01 53.61
N VAL A 3 -7.32 4.39 52.61
CA VAL A 3 -7.70 3.52 51.50
C VAL A 3 -6.71 3.70 50.35
N PHE A 4 -5.89 2.68 50.13
CA PHE A 4 -5.02 2.56 48.97
C PHE A 4 -5.86 2.17 47.74
N SER A 5 -5.98 3.06 46.78
CA SER A 5 -6.51 2.73 45.45
C SER A 5 -5.37 2.18 44.58
N LEU A 6 -5.39 0.88 44.30
CA LEU A 6 -4.55 0.27 43.27
C LEU A 6 -5.12 0.62 41.91
N SER A 7 -4.37 1.46 41.18
CA SER A 7 -4.61 1.69 39.74
C SER A 7 -3.97 0.55 38.97
N LEU A 8 -4.77 -0.33 38.36
CA LEU A 8 -4.29 -1.33 37.38
C LEU A 8 -3.99 -0.59 36.07
N ALA A 9 -2.72 -0.30 35.83
CA ALA A 9 -2.27 0.11 34.52
C ALA A 9 -2.34 -1.11 33.59
N GLN A 10 -3.29 -1.11 32.66
CA GLN A 10 -3.29 -2.07 31.54
C GLN A 10 -2.07 -1.77 30.64
N GLN A 11 -1.06 -2.63 30.72
CA GLN A 11 0.02 -2.66 29.74
C GLN A 11 -0.55 -3.17 28.41
N GLN A 12 -0.82 -2.25 27.50
CA GLN A 12 -0.99 -2.59 26.10
C GLN A 12 0.34 -3.11 25.58
N SER A 13 0.37 -4.40 25.28
CA SER A 13 1.50 -5.05 24.65
C SER A 13 1.69 -4.45 23.26
N ALA A 14 2.77 -3.71 23.05
CA ALA A 14 3.23 -3.31 21.73
C ALA A 14 3.37 -4.56 20.84
N PRO A 15 3.02 -4.52 19.56
CA PRO A 15 3.26 -5.63 18.65
C PRO A 15 4.74 -5.96 18.65
N ALA A 16 5.05 -7.23 18.83
CA ALA A 16 6.43 -7.71 18.89
C ALA A 16 7.20 -7.26 17.63
N PRO A 17 8.45 -6.80 17.78
CA PRO A 17 9.28 -6.47 16.62
C PRO A 17 9.39 -7.71 15.73
N ILE A 18 9.27 -7.51 14.42
CA ILE A 18 9.39 -8.56 13.42
C ILE A 18 10.81 -9.13 13.57
N GLN A 19 10.93 -10.24 14.29
CA GLN A 19 12.18 -10.96 14.40
C GLN A 19 12.55 -11.47 13.01
N GLN A 20 13.71 -11.06 12.51
CA GLN A 20 14.36 -11.69 11.38
C GLN A 20 14.61 -13.15 11.75
N VAL A 21 13.69 -14.02 11.35
CA VAL A 21 13.95 -15.47 11.40
C VAL A 21 14.90 -15.75 10.24
N ALA A 22 16.18 -15.92 10.55
CA ALA A 22 17.15 -16.45 9.61
C ALA A 22 16.69 -17.87 9.24
N GLY A 23 15.97 -17.98 8.13
CA GLY A 23 15.71 -19.24 7.46
C GLY A 23 17.00 -19.78 6.82
N PRO A 24 17.04 -21.05 6.41
CA PRO A 24 18.22 -21.65 5.81
C PRO A 24 18.73 -20.76 4.67
N PHE A 25 20.02 -20.51 4.64
CA PHE A 25 20.72 -19.64 3.72
C PHE A 25 20.27 -19.89 2.28
N THR A 26 19.36 -19.03 1.76
CA THR A 26 18.96 -19.06 0.37
C THR A 26 20.10 -18.43 -0.43
N SER A 27 20.62 -19.14 -1.45
CA SER A 27 21.71 -18.57 -2.24
C SER A 27 21.23 -17.30 -2.98
N PRO A 28 22.12 -16.33 -3.25
CA PRO A 28 21.73 -15.11 -4.00
C PRO A 28 21.05 -15.43 -5.34
N ALA A 29 21.48 -16.48 -6.02
CA ALA A 29 20.87 -16.92 -7.29
C ALA A 29 19.41 -17.37 -7.10
N THR A 30 19.09 -18.04 -6.00
CA THR A 30 17.71 -18.46 -5.69
C THR A 30 16.83 -17.26 -5.37
N VAL A 31 17.37 -16.26 -4.66
CA VAL A 31 16.64 -15.02 -4.36
C VAL A 31 16.25 -14.29 -5.66
N LEU A 32 17.22 -14.13 -6.58
CA LEU A 32 16.95 -13.50 -7.88
C LEU A 32 15.91 -14.26 -8.71
N GLN A 33 15.95 -15.60 -8.72
CA GLN A 33 14.92 -16.41 -9.37
C GLN A 33 13.54 -16.22 -8.76
N ASP A 34 13.46 -16.14 -7.43
CA ASP A 34 12.20 -15.92 -6.73
C ASP A 34 11.66 -14.51 -7.00
N LEU A 35 12.51 -13.48 -7.02
CA LEU A 35 12.12 -12.12 -7.38
C LEU A 35 11.62 -12.07 -8.82
N ALA A 36 12.29 -12.70 -9.77
CA ALA A 36 11.84 -12.76 -11.16
C ALA A 36 10.46 -13.42 -11.32
N ARG A 37 10.14 -14.42 -10.48
CA ARG A 37 8.79 -15.03 -10.45
C ARG A 37 7.74 -14.08 -9.89
N ILE A 38 8.09 -13.31 -8.85
CA ILE A 38 7.21 -12.28 -8.28
C ILE A 38 6.96 -11.20 -9.33
N ASP A 39 8.01 -10.68 -9.96
CA ASP A 39 7.93 -9.66 -11.01
C ASP A 39 7.05 -10.12 -12.17
N ALA A 40 7.22 -11.37 -12.63
CA ALA A 40 6.40 -11.95 -13.69
C ALA A 40 4.90 -11.99 -13.30
N SER A 41 4.58 -12.36 -12.06
CA SER A 41 3.19 -12.37 -11.57
C SER A 41 2.61 -10.95 -11.47
N LEU A 42 3.38 -10.01 -10.92
CA LEU A 42 2.97 -8.62 -10.84
C LEU A 42 2.77 -8.01 -12.23
N ASN A 43 3.67 -8.27 -13.17
CA ASN A 43 3.60 -7.76 -14.55
C ASN A 43 2.48 -8.39 -15.38
N ALA A 44 2.07 -9.63 -15.09
CA ALA A 44 0.91 -10.27 -15.71
C ALA A 44 -0.42 -9.61 -15.33
N THR A 45 -0.46 -8.84 -14.23
CA THR A 45 -1.63 -8.12 -13.77
C THR A 45 -1.61 -6.69 -14.28
N THR A 46 -2.37 -6.38 -15.34
CA THR A 46 -2.46 -5.03 -15.90
C THR A 46 -3.53 -4.19 -15.23
N THR A 47 -4.63 -4.83 -14.82
CA THR A 47 -5.72 -4.19 -14.09
C THR A 47 -6.26 -5.11 -13.01
N PHE A 48 -6.76 -4.54 -11.93
CA PHE A 48 -7.68 -5.21 -11.04
C PHE A 48 -8.66 -4.24 -10.39
N GLN A 49 -9.79 -4.76 -9.95
CA GLN A 49 -10.75 -4.05 -9.11
C GLN A 49 -11.27 -5.00 -8.04
N GLY A 50 -11.67 -4.45 -6.91
CA GLY A 50 -12.19 -5.24 -5.79
C GLY A 50 -12.45 -4.41 -4.55
N ASP A 51 -12.43 -5.07 -3.42
CA ASP A 51 -12.59 -4.47 -2.11
C ASP A 51 -11.23 -4.37 -1.40
N PHE A 52 -11.09 -3.37 -0.52
CA PHE A 52 -9.95 -3.31 0.37
C PHE A 52 -10.38 -3.07 1.82
N THR A 53 -9.53 -3.54 2.73
CA THR A 53 -9.56 -3.18 4.15
C THR A 53 -8.22 -2.58 4.50
N GLN A 54 -8.22 -1.36 5.02
CA GLN A 54 -7.03 -0.68 5.53
C GLN A 54 -7.03 -0.69 7.04
N VAL A 55 -5.89 -1.02 7.63
CA VAL A 55 -5.61 -0.85 9.05
C VAL A 55 -4.54 0.22 9.18
N ALA A 56 -4.88 1.31 9.85
CA ALA A 56 -3.98 2.44 10.09
C ALA A 56 -3.00 2.15 11.25
N PRO A 57 -1.94 2.97 11.45
CA PRO A 57 -0.96 2.77 12.52
C PRO A 57 -1.54 2.76 13.94
N ASP A 58 -2.63 3.48 14.17
CA ASP A 58 -3.37 3.51 15.44
C ASP A 58 -4.34 2.33 15.62
N GLY A 59 -4.41 1.40 14.63
CA GLY A 59 -5.31 0.26 14.60
C GLY A 59 -6.70 0.57 14.04
N ALA A 60 -7.01 1.82 13.69
CA ALA A 60 -8.28 2.16 13.05
C ALA A 60 -8.44 1.42 11.72
N THR A 61 -9.64 0.89 11.49
CA THR A 61 -9.95 0.13 10.29
C THR A 61 -10.91 0.89 9.40
N SER A 62 -10.58 0.95 8.10
CA SER A 62 -11.43 1.50 7.05
C SER A 62 -11.58 0.49 5.93
N THR A 63 -12.70 0.52 5.22
CA THR A 63 -12.95 -0.33 4.06
C THR A 63 -13.30 0.51 2.84
N GLY A 64 -13.27 -0.10 1.67
CA GLY A 64 -13.67 0.60 0.45
C GLY A 64 -13.49 -0.24 -0.80
N LYS A 65 -13.58 0.44 -1.95
CA LYS A 65 -13.36 -0.11 -3.28
C LYS A 65 -12.01 0.33 -3.82
N VAL A 66 -11.35 -0.57 -4.53
CA VAL A 66 -10.08 -0.29 -5.19
C VAL A 66 -10.17 -0.62 -6.67
N TRP A 67 -9.61 0.26 -7.50
CA TRP A 67 -9.36 0.05 -8.92
C TRP A 67 -7.90 0.36 -9.21
N LEU A 68 -7.26 -0.50 -9.95
CA LEU A 68 -5.89 -0.35 -10.37
C LEU A 68 -5.76 -0.61 -11.86
N GLN A 69 -5.04 0.26 -12.55
CA GLN A 69 -4.67 0.09 -13.95
C GLN A 69 -3.23 0.56 -14.14
N ARG A 70 -2.36 -0.35 -14.53
CA ARG A 70 -0.98 0.00 -14.86
C ARG A 70 -0.87 0.72 -16.20
N PRO A 71 0.12 1.61 -16.34
CA PRO A 71 1.05 2.08 -15.31
C PRO A 71 0.43 3.15 -14.39
N GLY A 72 0.75 3.08 -13.12
CA GLY A 72 0.62 4.17 -12.15
C GLY A 72 -0.78 4.58 -11.72
N LYS A 73 -1.85 4.06 -12.34
CA LYS A 73 -3.20 4.50 -12.03
C LYS A 73 -3.80 3.65 -10.93
N VAL A 74 -4.31 4.32 -9.90
CA VAL A 74 -5.01 3.68 -8.79
C VAL A 74 -6.07 4.61 -8.23
N ARG A 75 -7.19 4.03 -7.77
CA ARG A 75 -8.24 4.71 -7.03
C ARG A 75 -8.62 3.88 -5.82
N PHE A 76 -8.63 4.52 -4.65
CA PHE A 76 -9.22 4.00 -3.42
C PHE A 76 -10.39 4.89 -3.03
N GLU A 77 -11.56 4.31 -2.97
CA GLU A 77 -12.77 5.00 -2.53
C GLU A 77 -13.24 4.37 -1.23
N TYR A 78 -13.10 5.15 -0.16
CA TYR A 78 -13.43 4.68 1.18
C TYR A 78 -14.94 4.71 1.40
N ASN A 79 -15.44 3.72 2.13
CA ASN A 79 -16.83 3.65 2.56
C ASN A 79 -17.08 4.62 3.73
N ASP A 80 -18.32 5.07 3.88
CA ASP A 80 -18.75 5.85 5.04
C ASP A 80 -18.39 5.11 6.35
N PRO A 81 -18.02 5.83 7.41
CA PRO A 81 -17.97 7.30 7.53
C PRO A 81 -16.64 7.92 7.07
N ASN A 82 -15.72 7.18 6.47
CA ASN A 82 -14.42 7.71 6.05
C ASN A 82 -14.58 8.56 4.77
N PRO A 83 -14.31 9.88 4.81
CA PRO A 83 -14.54 10.77 3.67
C PRO A 83 -13.46 10.71 2.60
N LEU A 84 -12.43 9.89 2.78
CA LEU A 84 -11.26 9.89 1.91
C LEU A 84 -11.53 9.29 0.53
N LEU A 85 -10.89 9.89 -0.45
CA LEU A 85 -10.76 9.42 -1.81
C LEU A 85 -9.31 9.61 -2.25
N MET A 86 -8.61 8.53 -2.61
CA MET A 86 -7.26 8.60 -3.15
C MET A 86 -7.29 8.23 -4.63
N VAL A 87 -6.67 9.07 -5.47
CA VAL A 87 -6.62 8.83 -6.92
C VAL A 87 -5.23 9.15 -7.44
N SER A 88 -4.65 8.24 -8.21
CA SER A 88 -3.46 8.50 -9.01
C SER A 88 -3.80 8.43 -10.50
N ASP A 89 -3.33 9.41 -11.24
CA ASP A 89 -3.43 9.47 -12.71
C ASP A 89 -2.25 8.78 -13.43
N GLY A 90 -1.30 8.28 -12.66
CA GLY A 90 -0.03 7.68 -13.12
C GLY A 90 1.20 8.54 -12.82
N VAL A 91 1.01 9.82 -12.47
CA VAL A 91 2.08 10.77 -12.17
C VAL A 91 1.95 11.33 -10.76
N THR A 92 0.74 11.73 -10.41
CA THR A 92 0.42 12.37 -9.13
C THR A 92 -0.60 11.53 -8.38
N LEU A 93 -0.33 11.25 -7.12
CA LEU A 93 -1.30 10.71 -6.18
C LEU A 93 -1.95 11.87 -5.43
N VAL A 94 -3.27 11.95 -5.52
CA VAL A 94 -4.10 12.96 -4.84
C VAL A 94 -4.92 12.28 -3.77
N GLN A 95 -4.82 12.77 -2.54
CA GLN A 95 -5.73 12.44 -1.45
C GLN A 95 -6.73 13.59 -1.30
N HIS A 96 -8.00 13.28 -1.44
CA HIS A 96 -9.10 14.22 -1.28
C HIS A 96 -9.91 13.83 -0.05
N ASP A 97 -9.95 14.71 0.93
CA ASP A 97 -10.92 14.63 2.03
C ASP A 97 -12.21 15.34 1.60
N ARG A 98 -13.26 14.58 1.38
CA ARG A 98 -14.56 15.08 0.88
C ARG A 98 -15.33 15.88 1.94
N GLN A 99 -15.02 15.66 3.23
CA GLN A 99 -15.66 16.39 4.34
C GLN A 99 -14.99 17.75 4.57
N LEU A 100 -13.64 17.77 4.54
CA LEU A 100 -12.86 19.00 4.71
C LEU A 100 -12.66 19.76 3.38
N GLU A 101 -12.99 19.15 2.25
CA GLU A 101 -12.77 19.67 0.90
C GLU A 101 -11.30 20.04 0.64
N THR A 102 -10.36 19.24 1.21
CA THR A 102 -8.92 19.42 1.05
C THR A 102 -8.33 18.43 0.05
N PHE A 103 -7.25 18.85 -0.61
CA PHE A 103 -6.54 18.06 -1.62
C PHE A 103 -5.05 18.07 -1.31
N ASP A 104 -4.52 16.93 -0.88
CA ASP A 104 -3.09 16.73 -0.72
C ASP A 104 -2.54 16.00 -1.95
N ARG A 105 -1.42 16.49 -2.48
CA ARG A 105 -0.81 15.96 -3.71
C ARG A 105 0.62 15.61 -3.47
N VAL A 106 0.98 14.39 -3.87
CA VAL A 106 2.36 13.92 -3.86
C VAL A 106 2.70 13.29 -5.21
N PRO A 107 3.93 13.42 -5.73
CA PRO A 107 4.36 12.66 -6.88
C PRO A 107 4.24 11.16 -6.59
N LEU A 108 3.62 10.38 -7.50
CA LEU A 108 3.46 8.93 -7.30
C LEU A 108 4.82 8.26 -7.08
N LYS A 109 5.85 8.70 -7.82
CA LYS A 109 7.22 8.19 -7.70
C LYS A 109 7.83 8.38 -6.30
N ALA A 110 7.32 9.32 -5.50
CA ALA A 110 7.74 9.57 -4.13
C ALA A 110 6.97 8.71 -3.11
N THR A 111 6.21 7.74 -3.57
CA THR A 111 5.45 6.83 -2.72
C THR A 111 5.89 5.38 -2.94
N PRO A 112 5.88 4.52 -1.91
CA PRO A 112 6.19 3.10 -2.07
C PRO A 112 5.25 2.34 -3.00
N LEU A 113 4.06 2.89 -3.30
CA LEU A 113 3.13 2.30 -4.28
C LEU A 113 3.73 2.24 -5.69
N ASN A 114 4.63 3.16 -6.02
CA ASN A 114 5.30 3.20 -7.31
C ASN A 114 6.03 1.90 -7.64
N TYR A 115 6.55 1.17 -6.64
CA TYR A 115 7.33 -0.05 -6.88
C TYR A 115 6.54 -1.16 -7.56
N PHE A 116 5.24 -1.28 -7.30
CA PHE A 116 4.41 -2.28 -7.96
C PHE A 116 3.41 -1.71 -8.98
N LEU A 117 3.32 -0.36 -9.09
CA LEU A 117 2.46 0.30 -10.08
C LEU A 117 3.18 0.62 -11.40
N LYS A 118 4.49 0.42 -11.51
CA LYS A 118 5.25 0.62 -12.73
C LYS A 118 4.69 -0.20 -13.89
N GLU A 119 4.97 0.21 -15.12
CA GLU A 119 4.66 -0.54 -16.32
C GLU A 119 5.37 -1.90 -16.32
N ASN A 120 6.67 -1.88 -16.03
CA ASN A 120 7.50 -3.06 -15.86
C ASN A 120 8.11 -3.04 -14.46
N VAL A 121 7.66 -3.94 -13.61
CA VAL A 121 8.21 -4.14 -12.26
C VAL A 121 9.45 -5.01 -12.37
N ASN A 122 10.56 -4.53 -11.81
CA ASN A 122 11.78 -5.28 -11.58
C ASN A 122 12.29 -4.93 -10.18
N LEU A 123 11.88 -5.71 -9.19
CA LEU A 123 12.17 -5.43 -7.79
C LEU A 123 13.67 -5.40 -7.50
N ALA A 124 14.42 -6.28 -8.16
CA ALA A 124 15.86 -6.39 -7.93
C ALA A 124 16.64 -5.16 -8.46
N GLU A 125 16.15 -4.51 -9.51
CA GLU A 125 16.81 -3.33 -10.12
C GLU A 125 16.22 -2.02 -9.60
N ASP A 126 14.92 -2.01 -9.33
CA ASP A 126 14.17 -0.81 -8.98
C ASP A 126 14.21 -0.46 -7.50
N THR A 127 14.60 -1.41 -6.63
CA THR A 127 14.50 -1.27 -5.18
C THR A 127 15.65 -1.96 -4.47
N GLU A 128 15.86 -1.64 -3.20
CA GLU A 128 16.63 -2.48 -2.28
C GLU A 128 15.67 -3.49 -1.64
N VAL A 129 15.78 -4.76 -2.03
CA VAL A 129 15.04 -5.85 -1.39
C VAL A 129 15.71 -6.22 -0.09
N VAL A 130 15.08 -5.86 1.04
CA VAL A 130 15.61 -6.09 2.39
C VAL A 130 15.07 -7.35 3.05
N GLY A 131 14.11 -8.03 2.44
CA GLY A 131 13.56 -9.28 2.96
C GLY A 131 12.76 -10.06 1.92
N LEU A 132 12.96 -11.38 1.91
CA LEU A 132 12.15 -12.33 1.17
C LEU A 132 11.86 -13.53 2.07
N GLN A 133 10.59 -13.73 2.40
CA GLN A 133 10.13 -14.83 3.24
C GLN A 133 9.16 -15.68 2.45
N LYS A 134 9.39 -17.00 2.46
CA LYS A 134 8.53 -17.98 1.82
C LYS A 134 8.02 -18.94 2.88
N GLN A 135 6.72 -18.91 3.10
CA GLN A 135 6.02 -19.85 3.98
C GLN A 135 4.94 -20.57 3.18
N ALA A 136 4.46 -21.71 3.68
CA ALA A 136 3.37 -22.43 3.03
C ALA A 136 2.16 -21.48 2.87
N GLY A 137 1.73 -21.30 1.61
CA GLY A 137 0.58 -20.48 1.25
C GLY A 137 0.81 -18.96 1.18
N VAL A 138 1.96 -18.44 1.59
CA VAL A 138 2.24 -16.99 1.61
C VAL A 138 3.71 -16.67 1.34
N TRP A 139 3.95 -15.75 0.41
CA TRP A 139 5.25 -15.13 0.21
C TRP A 139 5.21 -13.67 0.64
N ARG A 140 6.30 -13.19 1.24
CA ARG A 140 6.46 -11.77 1.60
C ARG A 140 7.75 -11.25 1.04
N VAL A 141 7.69 -10.15 0.30
CA VAL A 141 8.87 -9.42 -0.16
C VAL A 141 8.82 -8.00 0.39
N THR A 142 9.89 -7.60 1.07
CA THR A 142 10.04 -6.26 1.63
C THR A 142 11.08 -5.51 0.82
N ALA A 143 10.69 -4.34 0.33
CA ALA A 143 11.51 -3.48 -0.50
C ALA A 143 11.47 -2.04 0.02
N ARG A 144 12.58 -1.31 -0.18
CA ARG A 144 12.70 0.11 0.11
C ARG A 144 13.43 0.83 -1.01
N ASP A 145 13.51 2.15 -0.91
CA ASP A 145 14.32 2.93 -1.84
C ASP A 145 15.81 2.66 -1.62
N GLY A 146 16.47 2.17 -2.68
CA GLY A 146 17.91 1.87 -2.64
C GLY A 146 18.79 3.13 -2.70
N SER A 147 18.24 4.28 -3.16
CA SER A 147 18.97 5.56 -3.18
C SER A 147 18.98 6.25 -1.83
N GLY A 148 18.07 5.91 -0.92
CA GLY A 148 17.87 6.56 0.37
C GLY A 148 17.18 7.92 0.27
N GLU A 149 16.65 8.30 -0.89
CA GLU A 149 15.92 9.55 -1.08
C GLU A 149 14.48 9.47 -0.53
N GLN A 150 13.93 8.24 -0.46
CA GLN A 150 12.61 7.99 0.08
C GLN A 150 12.71 7.19 1.36
N GLU A 151 12.02 7.69 2.39
CA GLU A 151 11.92 6.98 3.65
C GLU A 151 10.79 5.95 3.63
N GLY A 152 10.93 4.94 4.49
CA GLY A 152 9.95 3.88 4.62
C GLY A 152 10.23 2.66 3.77
N ALA A 153 9.34 1.69 3.87
CA ALA A 153 9.43 0.42 3.16
C ALA A 153 8.03 -0.10 2.81
N ILE A 154 7.96 -0.94 1.79
CA ILE A 154 6.75 -1.70 1.48
C ILE A 154 7.02 -3.19 1.60
N THR A 155 6.13 -3.89 2.29
CA THR A 155 6.08 -5.35 2.27
C THR A 155 4.88 -5.80 1.45
N MET A 156 5.12 -6.46 0.33
CA MET A 156 4.08 -7.09 -0.47
C MET A 156 3.86 -8.52 0.02
N VAL A 157 2.60 -8.87 0.25
CA VAL A 157 2.17 -10.20 0.67
C VAL A 157 1.44 -10.85 -0.50
N LEU A 158 1.97 -11.96 -0.95
CA LEU A 158 1.57 -12.66 -2.16
C LEU A 158 1.00 -14.04 -1.81
N ASP A 159 0.07 -14.52 -2.60
CA ASP A 159 -0.38 -15.90 -2.55
C ASP A 159 0.79 -16.86 -2.83
N GLY A 160 0.95 -17.87 -1.99
CA GLY A 160 2.10 -18.78 -2.10
C GLY A 160 2.09 -19.68 -3.34
N SER A 161 0.94 -19.87 -3.98
CA SER A 161 0.78 -20.72 -5.16
C SER A 161 0.77 -19.94 -6.46
N THR A 162 0.05 -18.81 -6.51
CA THR A 162 -0.16 -18.01 -7.72
C THR A 162 0.75 -16.78 -7.79
N LEU A 163 1.34 -16.37 -6.66
CA LEU A 163 2.07 -15.11 -6.45
C LEU A 163 1.21 -13.86 -6.74
N ALA A 164 -0.11 -14.00 -6.74
CA ALA A 164 -1.01 -12.86 -6.83
C ALA A 164 -0.90 -11.98 -5.57
N LEU A 165 -0.88 -10.66 -5.77
CA LEU A 165 -0.84 -9.71 -4.66
C LEU A 165 -2.14 -9.79 -3.85
N ARG A 166 -2.00 -10.02 -2.54
CA ARG A 166 -3.13 -10.10 -1.59
C ARG A 166 -3.18 -8.92 -0.63
N GLU A 167 -2.00 -8.36 -0.33
CA GLU A 167 -1.89 -7.36 0.70
C GLU A 167 -0.57 -6.61 0.53
N TRP A 168 -0.52 -5.38 1.00
CA TRP A 168 0.75 -4.70 1.26
C TRP A 168 0.73 -4.00 2.61
N ILE A 169 1.92 -3.78 3.14
CA ILE A 169 2.16 -3.05 4.39
C ILE A 169 3.17 -1.96 4.07
N ILE A 170 2.83 -0.73 4.34
CA ILE A 170 3.75 0.41 4.24
C ILE A 170 4.23 0.74 5.63
N ALA A 171 5.55 0.69 5.84
CA ALA A 171 6.21 1.22 7.02
C ALA A 171 6.60 2.66 6.73
N ASP A 172 6.19 3.61 7.58
CA ASP A 172 6.62 5.00 7.50
C ASP A 172 7.92 5.25 8.27
N SER A 173 8.50 6.45 8.12
CA SER A 173 9.73 6.85 8.82
C SER A 173 9.58 7.03 10.32
N PHE A 174 8.35 7.07 10.84
CA PHE A 174 8.06 7.24 12.27
C PHE A 174 7.79 5.90 12.97
N GLY A 175 7.89 4.78 12.23
CA GLY A 175 7.63 3.43 12.74
C GLY A 175 6.16 3.04 12.74
N GLY A 176 5.30 3.81 12.09
CA GLY A 176 3.91 3.45 11.84
C GLY A 176 3.78 2.44 10.69
N TYR A 177 2.75 1.60 10.75
CA TYR A 177 2.45 0.63 9.72
C TYR A 177 1.02 0.81 9.22
N THR A 178 0.88 1.04 7.92
CA THR A 178 -0.42 1.00 7.25
C THR A 178 -0.52 -0.29 6.45
N ARG A 179 -1.51 -1.11 6.77
CA ARG A 179 -1.77 -2.39 6.10
C ARG A 179 -2.99 -2.29 5.22
N VAL A 180 -2.89 -2.72 3.97
CA VAL A 180 -4.01 -2.78 3.02
C VAL A 180 -4.19 -4.21 2.55
N ILE A 181 -5.34 -4.78 2.85
CA ILE A 181 -5.75 -6.15 2.52
C ILE A 181 -6.73 -6.08 1.36
N LEU A 182 -6.50 -6.87 0.32
CA LEU A 182 -7.33 -6.94 -0.87
C LEU A 182 -8.26 -8.15 -0.81
N SER A 183 -9.49 -7.98 -1.30
CA SER A 183 -10.47 -9.06 -1.39
C SER A 183 -11.38 -8.88 -2.60
N ASN A 184 -12.07 -9.95 -2.99
CA ASN A 184 -13.03 -9.97 -4.10
C ASN A 184 -12.45 -9.42 -5.42
N LEU A 185 -11.16 -9.73 -5.69
CA LEU A 185 -10.44 -9.18 -6.83
C LEU A 185 -10.89 -9.80 -8.15
N GLN A 186 -11.10 -8.93 -9.13
CA GLN A 186 -11.32 -9.24 -10.54
C GLN A 186 -10.14 -8.68 -11.33
N TYR A 187 -9.40 -9.55 -12.01
CA TYR A 187 -8.15 -9.23 -12.70
C TYR A 187 -8.36 -9.05 -14.20
N ASN A 188 -7.52 -8.21 -14.79
CA ASN A 188 -7.39 -8.02 -16.24
C ASN A 188 -8.72 -7.69 -16.96
N GLY A 189 -9.67 -7.10 -16.23
CA GLY A 189 -10.92 -6.58 -16.77
C GLY A 189 -10.78 -5.16 -17.30
N ARG A 190 -11.81 -4.71 -18.05
CA ARG A 190 -11.90 -3.31 -18.51
C ARG A 190 -12.30 -2.42 -17.32
N ILE A 191 -11.53 -1.36 -17.08
CA ILE A 191 -11.82 -0.32 -16.08
C ILE A 191 -12.08 0.99 -16.81
N ASP A 192 -13.10 1.76 -16.38
CA ASP A 192 -13.38 3.08 -16.95
C ASP A 192 -12.24 4.05 -16.63
N PRO A 193 -11.53 4.61 -17.63
CA PRO A 193 -10.42 5.54 -17.38
C PRO A 193 -10.81 6.80 -16.61
N ARG A 194 -12.09 7.18 -16.60
CA ARG A 194 -12.59 8.35 -15.86
C ARG A 194 -12.48 8.17 -14.35
N LEU A 195 -12.38 6.95 -13.85
CA LEU A 195 -12.17 6.67 -12.44
C LEU A 195 -10.82 7.21 -11.92
N PHE A 196 -9.85 7.38 -12.81
CA PHE A 196 -8.51 7.87 -12.46
C PHE A 196 -8.33 9.38 -12.69
N VAL A 197 -9.43 10.09 -12.94
CA VAL A 197 -9.43 11.55 -13.09
C VAL A 197 -10.22 12.16 -11.93
N LEU A 198 -9.52 12.91 -11.09
CA LEU A 198 -10.16 13.71 -10.05
C LEU A 198 -10.49 15.08 -10.62
N ARG A 199 -11.78 15.42 -10.74
CA ARG A 199 -12.23 16.75 -11.15
C ARG A 199 -12.38 17.61 -9.90
N GLU A 200 -11.59 18.68 -9.85
CA GLU A 200 -11.82 19.75 -8.90
C GLU A 200 -12.87 20.67 -9.48
N ASP A 201 -13.96 20.88 -8.76
CA ASP A 201 -14.93 21.90 -9.15
C ASP A 201 -14.28 23.27 -9.07
N SER A 202 -13.78 23.75 -10.20
CA SER A 202 -13.14 25.06 -10.37
C SER A 202 -14.10 26.25 -10.13
N ASN A 203 -15.35 25.97 -9.79
CA ASN A 203 -16.42 26.97 -9.71
C ASN A 203 -16.35 27.90 -8.46
N ARG A 204 -15.39 27.68 -7.52
CA ARG A 204 -15.30 28.53 -6.31
C ARG A 204 -14.36 29.74 -6.41
N ARG A 205 -13.59 29.89 -7.51
CA ARG A 205 -12.73 31.07 -7.70
C ARG A 205 -13.47 32.34 -8.16
N GLY A 206 -14.76 32.24 -8.50
CA GLY A 206 -15.55 33.35 -9.04
C GLY A 206 -16.18 34.31 -8.03
N ASN A 207 -16.28 33.98 -6.73
CA ASN A 207 -17.14 34.74 -5.81
C ASN A 207 -16.38 35.53 -4.70
N ARG A 208 -15.09 35.83 -4.88
CA ARG A 208 -14.32 36.73 -4.00
C ARG A 208 -14.00 38.09 -4.61
N ARG A 209 -14.75 38.53 -5.62
CA ARG A 209 -14.70 39.92 -6.15
C ARG A 209 -16.11 40.46 -6.24
N ARG A 210 -16.70 40.87 -5.13
CA ARG A 210 -17.65 41.95 -5.02
C ARG A 210 -17.57 42.57 -3.64
#